data_69b9bd7027afe62f41bedbd908e9c491
#
_entry.id   69b9bd7027afe62f41bedbd908e9c491
#
_cell.length_a   1.000
_cell.length_b   1.000
_cell.length_c   1.000
_cell.angle_alpha   90.00
_cell.angle_beta   90.00
_cell.angle_gamma   90.00
#
_symmetry.space_group_name_H-M   'P 1'
#
loop_
_entity.id
_entity.type
_entity.pdbx_description
1 polymer ?
#
loop_
_entity_poly.entity_id
_entity_poly.type
_entity_poly.pdbx_seq_one_letter_code
_entity_poly.pdbx_strand_id
1 'polypeptide(L)'
;MTTRPTGLTKDAGWQVGVSRTLPIEVGAAWDYLLSPAGLAHWLGDGVPTPLEKGITYKTTDGTTGQIRSLHPRDRVRLTWRPPGRRQDTIVQLVLQSTATGCSVRFHSDRLTSQREREAMRAHWRNVLDRLTVAISSDDT
;
A
#
# COMPACT_ATOMS: atom_id res chain seq x y z
N MET A 1 33.14 10.38 -7.12
CA MET A 1 32.31 9.44 -6.34
C MET A 1 30.86 9.75 -6.58
N THR A 2 30.13 8.78 -7.10
CA THR A 2 28.72 8.96 -7.44
C THR A 2 27.86 8.54 -6.28
N THR A 3 27.02 9.44 -5.78
CA THR A 3 25.99 9.12 -4.81
C THR A 3 24.74 8.66 -5.52
N ARG A 4 24.12 7.63 -4.99
CA ARG A 4 22.82 7.18 -5.54
C ARG A 4 21.75 8.22 -5.27
N PRO A 5 20.87 8.51 -6.24
CA PRO A 5 19.70 9.34 -5.98
C PRO A 5 18.84 8.76 -4.87
N THR A 6 18.17 9.63 -4.12
CA THR A 6 17.23 9.21 -3.10
C THR A 6 16.16 8.28 -3.69
N GLY A 7 15.93 7.16 -3.03
CA GLY A 7 14.93 6.18 -3.45
C GLY A 7 15.41 5.16 -4.47
N LEU A 8 16.67 5.24 -4.92
CA LEU A 8 17.25 4.25 -5.84
C LEU A 8 18.09 3.25 -5.04
N THR A 9 17.80 1.97 -5.20
CA THR A 9 18.57 0.88 -4.58
C THR A 9 19.15 -0.02 -5.64
N LYS A 10 20.23 -0.73 -5.29
CA LYS A 10 20.93 -1.59 -6.23
C LYS A 10 20.08 -2.74 -6.76
N ASP A 11 19.33 -3.40 -5.86
CA ASP A 11 18.61 -4.62 -6.19
C ASP A 11 17.10 -4.43 -6.35
N ALA A 12 16.53 -3.39 -5.76
CA ALA A 12 15.09 -3.15 -5.75
C ALA A 12 14.63 -2.04 -6.71
N GLY A 13 15.58 -1.42 -7.45
CA GLY A 13 15.28 -0.28 -8.29
C GLY A 13 14.92 0.95 -7.47
N TRP A 14 14.07 1.80 -8.02
CA TRP A 14 13.56 2.96 -7.29
C TRP A 14 12.49 2.52 -6.29
N GLN A 15 12.48 3.15 -5.14
CA GLN A 15 11.49 2.85 -4.09
C GLN A 15 11.00 4.12 -3.41
N VAL A 16 9.83 4.02 -2.77
CA VAL A 16 9.24 5.11 -2.00
C VAL A 16 8.39 4.54 -0.86
N GLY A 17 8.41 5.22 0.27
CA GLY A 17 7.53 4.91 1.40
C GLY A 17 6.85 6.17 1.88
N VAL A 18 5.56 6.05 2.21
CA VAL A 18 4.77 7.15 2.79
C VAL A 18 4.04 6.58 3.99
N SER A 19 4.10 7.27 5.13
CA SER A 19 3.44 6.82 6.34
C SER A 19 2.63 7.93 6.99
N ARG A 20 1.66 7.52 7.82
CA ARG A 20 0.85 8.43 8.61
C ARG A 20 0.38 7.71 9.86
N THR A 21 0.38 8.41 11.00
CA THR A 21 -0.19 7.89 12.23
C THR A 21 -1.66 8.24 12.28
N LEU A 22 -2.50 7.23 12.49
CA LEU A 22 -3.95 7.37 12.61
C LEU A 22 -4.38 7.11 14.06
N PRO A 23 -5.38 7.85 14.56
CA PRO A 23 -5.86 7.69 15.95
C PRO A 23 -6.82 6.50 16.08
N ILE A 24 -6.33 5.31 15.75
CA ILE A 24 -7.12 4.07 15.74
C ILE A 24 -6.20 2.91 16.15
N GLU A 25 -6.73 1.97 16.89
CA GLU A 25 -5.99 0.81 17.36
C GLU A 25 -5.60 -0.09 16.19
N VAL A 26 -4.43 -0.74 16.26
CA VAL A 26 -3.84 -1.49 15.13
C VAL A 26 -4.77 -2.60 14.61
N GLY A 27 -5.48 -3.31 15.49
CA GLY A 27 -6.41 -4.34 15.08
C GLY A 27 -7.59 -3.79 14.29
N ALA A 28 -8.15 -2.68 14.74
CA ALA A 28 -9.25 -2.01 14.04
C ALA A 28 -8.78 -1.43 12.70
N ALA A 29 -7.57 -0.87 12.65
CA ALA A 29 -6.98 -0.39 11.40
C ALA A 29 -6.78 -1.54 10.40
N TRP A 30 -6.26 -2.66 10.86
CA TRP A 30 -6.07 -3.84 10.04
C TRP A 30 -7.40 -4.32 9.46
N ASP A 31 -8.41 -4.48 10.31
CA ASP A 31 -9.72 -4.97 9.89
C ASP A 31 -10.35 -4.05 8.83
N TYR A 32 -10.23 -2.74 9.02
CA TYR A 32 -10.76 -1.79 8.04
C TYR A 32 -9.99 -1.86 6.72
N LEU A 33 -8.65 -1.86 6.77
CA LEU A 33 -7.82 -1.85 5.56
C LEU A 33 -7.99 -3.11 4.71
N LEU A 34 -8.29 -4.23 5.33
CA LEU A 34 -8.52 -5.50 4.62
C LEU A 34 -10.00 -5.72 4.28
N SER A 35 -10.90 -4.85 4.72
CA SER A 35 -12.32 -4.90 4.35
C SER A 35 -12.50 -4.45 2.90
N PRO A 36 -13.64 -4.79 2.25
CA PRO A 36 -13.91 -4.30 0.90
C PRO A 36 -13.82 -2.78 0.78
N ALA A 37 -14.34 -2.05 1.76
CA ALA A 37 -14.28 -0.58 1.76
C ALA A 37 -12.85 -0.06 1.85
N GLY A 38 -12.04 -0.63 2.75
CA GLY A 38 -10.64 -0.25 2.88
C GLY A 38 -9.81 -0.60 1.67
N LEU A 39 -9.99 -1.80 1.13
CA LEU A 39 -9.29 -2.24 -0.08
C LEU A 39 -9.61 -1.33 -1.27
N ALA A 40 -10.84 -0.85 -1.37
CA ALA A 40 -11.22 0.08 -2.43
C ALA A 40 -10.41 1.38 -2.38
N HIS A 41 -9.98 1.81 -1.20
CA HIS A 41 -9.17 3.01 -1.05
C HIS A 41 -7.73 2.83 -1.49
N TRP A 42 -7.10 1.69 -1.19
CA TRP A 42 -5.67 1.56 -1.42
C TRP A 42 -5.29 0.55 -2.50
N LEU A 43 -6.13 -0.42 -2.80
CA LEU A 43 -5.82 -1.43 -3.81
C LEU A 43 -6.73 -1.30 -5.03
N GLY A 44 -8.02 -1.12 -4.81
CA GLY A 44 -9.00 -0.94 -5.87
C GLY A 44 -10.24 -1.78 -5.65
N ASP A 45 -11.25 -1.56 -6.48
CA ASP A 45 -12.49 -2.32 -6.43
C ASP A 45 -12.32 -3.68 -7.11
N GLY A 46 -13.08 -4.68 -6.67
CA GLY A 46 -13.10 -6.01 -7.28
C GLY A 46 -12.08 -6.98 -6.72
N VAL A 47 -11.35 -6.61 -5.67
CA VAL A 47 -10.39 -7.50 -5.02
C VAL A 47 -11.14 -8.59 -4.24
N PRO A 48 -10.77 -9.87 -4.41
CA PRO A 48 -11.40 -10.95 -3.63
C PRO A 48 -11.17 -10.79 -2.12
N THR A 49 -12.20 -11.08 -1.33
CA THR A 49 -12.12 -11.06 0.13
C THR A 49 -12.61 -12.39 0.70
N PRO A 50 -12.03 -12.84 1.82
CA PRO A 50 -10.91 -12.27 2.54
C PRO A 50 -9.59 -12.38 1.76
N LEU A 51 -8.68 -11.44 2.03
CA LEU A 51 -7.37 -11.44 1.41
C LEU A 51 -6.53 -12.58 1.99
N GLU A 52 -5.92 -13.38 1.14
CA GLU A 52 -5.11 -14.54 1.57
C GLU A 52 -3.84 -14.64 0.73
N LYS A 53 -2.80 -15.20 1.33
CA LYS A 53 -1.54 -15.46 0.64
C LYS A 53 -1.80 -16.35 -0.59
N GLY A 54 -1.22 -15.96 -1.72
CA GLY A 54 -1.32 -16.72 -2.97
C GLY A 54 -2.47 -16.29 -3.86
N ILE A 55 -3.45 -15.55 -3.35
CA ILE A 55 -4.57 -15.08 -4.16
C ILE A 55 -4.08 -14.09 -5.20
N THR A 56 -4.52 -14.26 -6.45
CA THR A 56 -4.36 -13.24 -7.49
C THR A 56 -5.57 -12.32 -7.48
N TYR A 57 -5.36 -11.08 -7.88
CA TYR A 57 -6.43 -10.11 -7.94
C TYR A 57 -6.39 -9.31 -9.24
N LYS A 58 -7.55 -8.82 -9.63
CA LYS A 58 -7.69 -7.87 -10.73
C LYS A 58 -8.74 -6.84 -10.32
N THR A 59 -8.33 -5.59 -10.31
CA THR A 59 -9.26 -4.51 -9.97
C THR A 59 -10.06 -4.08 -11.18
N THR A 60 -11.12 -3.31 -10.95
CA THR A 60 -12.00 -2.84 -12.02
C THR A 60 -11.29 -1.92 -13.01
N ASP A 61 -10.23 -1.24 -12.61
CA ASP A 61 -9.42 -0.41 -13.51
C ASP A 61 -8.35 -1.20 -14.27
N GLY A 62 -8.25 -2.52 -14.02
CA GLY A 62 -7.31 -3.38 -14.73
C GLY A 62 -5.98 -3.62 -14.04
N THR A 63 -5.79 -3.12 -12.82
CA THR A 63 -4.59 -3.42 -12.04
C THR A 63 -4.61 -4.88 -11.61
N THR A 64 -3.48 -5.56 -11.76
CA THR A 64 -3.37 -6.99 -11.42
C THR A 64 -2.22 -7.23 -10.45
N GLY A 65 -2.28 -8.35 -9.74
CA GLY A 65 -1.21 -8.75 -8.84
C GLY A 65 -1.53 -10.01 -8.08
N GLN A 66 -0.65 -10.34 -7.15
CA GLN A 66 -0.75 -11.51 -6.28
C GLN A 66 -0.33 -11.15 -4.86
N ILE A 67 -1.05 -11.69 -3.89
CA ILE A 67 -0.69 -11.54 -2.47
C ILE A 67 0.46 -12.50 -2.19
N ARG A 68 1.62 -11.94 -1.85
CA ARG A 68 2.85 -12.70 -1.64
C ARG A 68 3.03 -13.15 -0.20
N SER A 69 2.65 -12.29 0.74
CA SER A 69 2.66 -12.64 2.16
C SER A 69 1.63 -11.77 2.90
N LEU A 70 1.14 -12.31 4.01
CA LEU A 70 0.14 -11.63 4.82
C LEU A 70 0.34 -12.05 6.27
N HIS A 71 0.65 -11.07 7.12
CA HIS A 71 0.83 -11.26 8.55
C HIS A 71 -0.16 -10.35 9.29
N PRO A 72 -1.22 -10.92 9.90
CA PRO A 72 -2.28 -10.11 10.52
C PRO A 72 -1.75 -9.06 11.48
N ARG A 73 -2.28 -7.84 11.38
CA ARG A 73 -1.94 -6.67 12.20
C ARG A 73 -0.50 -6.18 12.03
N ASP A 74 0.21 -6.73 11.05
CA ASP A 74 1.61 -6.39 10.81
C ASP A 74 1.80 -5.87 9.38
N ARG A 75 1.62 -6.74 8.38
CA ARG A 75 1.88 -6.32 6.99
C ARG A 75 1.23 -7.22 5.96
N VAL A 76 1.06 -6.63 4.77
CA VAL A 76 0.71 -7.33 3.53
C VAL A 76 1.76 -6.96 2.50
N ARG A 77 2.29 -7.96 1.79
CA ARG A 77 3.18 -7.75 0.65
C ARG A 77 2.53 -8.34 -0.57
N LEU A 78 2.51 -7.57 -1.66
CA LEU A 78 1.86 -7.99 -2.90
C LEU A 78 2.59 -7.45 -4.11
N THR A 79 2.37 -8.09 -5.26
CA THR A 79 2.76 -7.52 -6.54
C THR A 79 1.65 -6.60 -7.01
N TRP A 80 2.01 -5.57 -7.77
CA TRP A 80 1.06 -4.56 -8.22
C TRP A 80 1.48 -4.08 -9.60
N ARG A 81 0.58 -4.25 -10.57
CA ARG A 81 0.85 -3.88 -11.95
C ARG A 81 -0.36 -3.18 -12.56
N PRO A 82 -0.34 -1.85 -12.65
CA PRO A 82 -1.41 -1.12 -13.32
C PRO A 82 -1.41 -1.37 -14.81
N PRO A 83 -2.52 -1.08 -15.51
CA PRO A 83 -2.60 -1.25 -16.96
C PRO A 83 -1.49 -0.50 -17.68
N GLY A 84 -0.93 -1.12 -18.71
CA GLY A 84 0.13 -0.53 -19.52
C GLY A 84 1.53 -0.71 -18.96
N ARG A 85 1.66 -1.21 -17.75
CA ARG A 85 2.98 -1.46 -17.16
C ARG A 85 3.43 -2.88 -17.49
N ARG A 86 4.70 -3.02 -17.90
CA ARG A 86 5.25 -4.32 -18.33
C ARG A 86 5.65 -5.23 -17.17
N GLN A 87 6.08 -4.64 -16.06
CA GLN A 87 6.64 -5.39 -14.95
C GLN A 87 5.86 -5.10 -13.68
N ASP A 88 5.84 -6.08 -12.78
CA ASP A 88 5.26 -5.90 -11.46
C ASP A 88 6.10 -4.95 -10.62
N THR A 89 5.44 -4.14 -9.81
CA THR A 89 6.06 -3.51 -8.66
C THR A 89 5.72 -4.34 -7.42
N ILE A 90 6.43 -4.08 -6.33
CA ILE A 90 6.11 -4.67 -5.04
C ILE A 90 5.53 -3.57 -4.16
N VAL A 91 4.36 -3.85 -3.60
CA VAL A 91 3.72 -2.93 -2.64
C VAL A 91 3.66 -3.63 -1.29
N GLN A 92 3.99 -2.89 -0.25
CA GLN A 92 3.84 -3.35 1.13
C GLN A 92 2.99 -2.36 1.91
N LEU A 93 2.01 -2.90 2.62
CA LEU A 93 1.25 -2.18 3.63
C LEU A 93 1.80 -2.66 4.98
N VAL A 94 2.30 -1.74 5.79
CA VAL A 94 2.88 -2.06 7.10
C VAL A 94 2.15 -1.27 8.17
N LEU A 95 1.73 -1.96 9.23
CA LEU A 95 1.10 -1.36 10.39
C LEU A 95 2.00 -1.51 11.60
N GLN A 96 2.02 -0.48 12.43
CA GLN A 96 2.77 -0.51 13.68
C GLN A 96 2.01 0.26 14.75
N SER A 97 1.78 -0.38 15.90
CA SER A 97 1.16 0.26 17.05
C SER A 97 2.03 1.42 17.53
N THR A 98 1.39 2.54 17.87
CA THR A 98 2.07 3.71 18.43
C THR A 98 1.39 4.13 19.74
N ALA A 99 1.98 5.08 20.44
CA ALA A 99 1.41 5.58 21.70
C ALA A 99 0.03 6.21 21.50
N THR A 100 -0.25 6.77 20.31
CA THR A 100 -1.50 7.48 20.05
C THR A 100 -2.42 6.77 19.06
N GLY A 101 -2.02 5.59 18.56
CA GLY A 101 -2.83 4.86 17.60
C GLY A 101 -2.04 3.86 16.79
N CYS A 102 -2.01 4.05 15.47
CA CYS A 102 -1.37 3.13 14.55
C CYS A 102 -0.68 3.89 13.43
N SER A 103 0.59 3.55 13.16
CA SER A 103 1.29 4.02 11.98
C SER A 103 0.92 3.13 10.81
N VAL A 104 0.46 3.74 9.72
CA VAL A 104 0.14 3.05 8.45
C VAL A 104 1.14 3.50 7.41
N ARG A 105 1.87 2.56 6.83
CA ARG A 105 2.88 2.86 5.82
C ARG A 105 2.60 2.07 4.54
N PHE A 106 2.64 2.77 3.40
CA PHE A 106 2.65 2.16 2.08
C PHE A 106 4.04 2.31 1.48
N HIS A 107 4.58 1.23 0.96
CA HIS A 107 5.91 1.20 0.37
C HIS A 107 5.84 0.54 -1.01
N SER A 108 6.48 1.15 -2.00
CA SER A 108 6.55 0.60 -3.35
C SER A 108 8.01 0.40 -3.74
N ASP A 109 8.32 -0.79 -4.28
CA ASP A 109 9.63 -1.16 -4.80
C ASP A 109 9.56 -1.43 -6.30
N ARG A 110 10.72 -1.54 -6.92
CA ARG A 110 10.89 -1.89 -8.34
C ARG A 110 10.31 -0.85 -9.28
N LEU A 111 10.30 0.39 -8.86
CA LEU A 111 9.96 1.50 -9.73
C LEU A 111 11.10 1.73 -10.72
N THR A 112 10.78 2.21 -11.92
CA THR A 112 11.74 2.27 -13.01
C THR A 112 12.40 3.63 -13.18
N SER A 113 11.91 4.68 -12.49
CA SER A 113 12.44 6.03 -12.65
C SER A 113 12.09 6.88 -11.44
N GLN A 114 12.79 8.01 -11.34
CA GLN A 114 12.46 9.01 -10.34
C GLN A 114 11.05 9.58 -10.56
N ARG A 115 10.64 9.73 -11.82
CA ARG A 115 9.29 10.21 -12.16
C ARG A 115 8.22 9.25 -11.62
N GLU A 116 8.42 7.94 -11.81
CA GLU A 116 7.50 6.94 -11.27
C GLU A 116 7.49 6.97 -9.74
N ARG A 117 8.65 7.14 -9.12
CA ARG A 117 8.77 7.28 -7.68
C ARG A 117 7.95 8.46 -7.16
N GLU A 118 8.07 9.63 -7.79
CA GLU A 118 7.31 10.81 -7.39
C GLU A 118 5.80 10.61 -7.59
N ALA A 119 5.40 9.96 -8.68
CA ALA A 119 4.00 9.64 -8.94
C ALA A 119 3.44 8.71 -7.86
N MET A 120 4.19 7.70 -7.45
CA MET A 120 3.77 6.78 -6.40
C MET A 120 3.71 7.45 -5.03
N ARG A 121 4.61 8.38 -4.76
CA ARG A 121 4.56 9.17 -3.53
C ARG A 121 3.25 9.95 -3.45
N ALA A 122 2.89 10.64 -4.51
CA ALA A 122 1.64 11.40 -4.58
C ALA A 122 0.42 10.47 -4.44
N HIS A 123 0.47 9.32 -5.09
CA HIS A 123 -0.60 8.31 -5.01
C HIS A 123 -0.82 7.85 -3.57
N TRP A 124 0.25 7.45 -2.87
CA TRP A 124 0.11 6.95 -1.49
C TRP A 124 -0.28 8.05 -0.51
N ARG A 125 0.17 9.29 -0.73
CA ARG A 125 -0.29 10.41 0.09
C ARG A 125 -1.79 10.62 -0.06
N ASN A 126 -2.30 10.55 -1.28
CA ASN A 126 -3.73 10.67 -1.55
C ASN A 126 -4.52 9.52 -0.90
N VAL A 127 -3.99 8.31 -0.97
CA VAL A 127 -4.61 7.14 -0.32
C VAL A 127 -4.70 7.39 1.19
N LEU A 128 -3.61 7.83 1.81
CA LEU A 128 -3.60 8.09 3.26
C LEU A 128 -4.55 9.22 3.64
N ASP A 129 -4.69 10.25 2.81
CA ASP A 129 -5.66 11.31 3.03
C ASP A 129 -7.09 10.77 3.03
N ARG A 130 -7.43 9.94 2.05
CA ARG A 130 -8.75 9.32 1.96
C ARG A 130 -9.02 8.37 3.13
N LEU A 131 -8.03 7.58 3.52
CA LEU A 131 -8.14 6.68 4.66
C LEU A 131 -8.35 7.44 5.96
N THR A 132 -7.64 8.55 6.13
CA THR A 132 -7.79 9.40 7.32
C THR A 132 -9.22 9.91 7.44
N VAL A 133 -9.79 10.41 6.34
CA VAL A 133 -11.16 10.90 6.31
C VAL A 133 -12.15 9.75 6.58
N ALA A 134 -11.98 8.61 5.93
CA ALA A 134 -12.89 7.47 6.07
C ALA A 134 -12.90 6.92 7.50
N ILE A 135 -11.72 6.79 8.11
CA ILE A 135 -11.59 6.28 9.47
C ILE A 135 -12.19 7.27 10.49
N SER A 136 -11.96 8.57 10.27
CA SER A 136 -12.52 9.61 11.16
C SER A 136 -14.04 9.68 11.03
N SER A 137 -14.60 9.45 9.86
CA SER A 137 -16.05 9.47 9.63
C SER A 137 -16.75 8.27 10.23
N ASP A 138 -16.08 7.12 10.29
CA ASP A 138 -16.62 5.88 10.86
C ASP A 138 -16.70 5.91 12.37
N ASP A 139 -16.17 6.93 13.00
CA ASP A 139 -16.06 7.06 14.44
C ASP A 139 -17.27 7.77 15.07
N THR A 140 -18.35 7.87 14.35
CA THR A 140 -19.57 8.49 14.84
C THR A 140 -20.52 7.47 15.46
#